data_4feb3ade1c767a5fa0a88b52638f78c9
#
_entry.id   4feb3ade1c767a5fa0a88b52638f78c9
#
_cell.length_a   1.000
_cell.length_b   1.000
_cell.length_c   1.000
_cell.angle_alpha   90.00
_cell.angle_beta   90.00
_cell.angle_gamma   90.00
#
_symmetry.space_group_name_H-M   'P 1'
#
loop_
_entity.id
_entity.type
_entity.pdbx_description
1 polymer ?
#
loop_
_entity_poly.entity_id
_entity_poly.type
_entity_poly.pdbx_seq_one_letter_code
_entity_poly.pdbx_strand_id
1 'polypeptide(L)'
;NFTQDEWQHLYRDSKDYAVCFDVVPKIWAEAEAKPETKSHEGEIVMPGGHLTLAQLTAMLNTLPLEITFVDADNINRYFNEGPKVFKRPSMAIDREVFTCHPPKIEPMVRSIIEDLRSGRRDQVPMWLEKNGHATLVNYMAVRDSDGNYVGTVEVVQDMEFAKKHFER
;
A
#
# COMPACT_ATOMS: atom_id res chain seq x y z
N ASN A 1 27.60 -0.48 12.38
CA ASN A 1 26.98 -1.09 11.20
C ASN A 1 26.78 -2.56 11.52
N PHE A 2 25.56 -2.98 11.76
CA PHE A 2 25.20 -4.38 11.94
C PHE A 2 25.08 -5.04 10.58
N THR A 3 25.55 -6.28 10.46
CA THR A 3 25.32 -7.12 9.29
C THR A 3 23.86 -7.59 9.24
N GLN A 4 23.40 -8.05 8.08
CA GLN A 4 22.03 -8.55 7.91
C GLN A 4 21.76 -9.77 8.81
N ASP A 5 22.77 -10.60 9.07
CA ASP A 5 22.67 -11.77 9.97
C ASP A 5 22.58 -11.35 11.45
N GLU A 6 23.29 -10.29 11.87
CA GLU A 6 23.18 -9.72 13.20
C GLU A 6 21.80 -9.12 13.46
N TRP A 7 21.20 -8.45 12.47
CA TRP A 7 19.82 -7.98 12.54
C TRP A 7 18.81 -9.14 12.66
N GLN A 8 19.00 -10.22 11.90
CA GLN A 8 18.13 -11.39 11.97
C GLN A 8 18.24 -12.10 13.32
N HIS A 9 19.44 -12.10 13.93
CA HIS A 9 19.66 -12.71 15.25
C HIS A 9 19.00 -11.90 16.36
N LEU A 10 19.14 -10.57 16.32
CA LEU A 10 18.44 -9.65 17.22
C LEU A 10 16.90 -9.79 17.14
N TYR A 11 16.36 -10.03 15.97
CA TYR A 11 14.91 -10.24 15.78
C TYR A 11 14.43 -11.62 16.22
N ARG A 12 15.27 -12.64 16.13
CA ARG A 12 14.87 -14.03 16.41
C ARG A 12 14.98 -14.40 17.88
N ASP A 13 15.92 -13.84 18.62
CA ASP A 13 16.23 -14.20 20.01
C ASP A 13 15.74 -13.16 21.03
N SER A 14 14.96 -12.16 20.62
CA SER A 14 14.57 -11.09 21.53
C SER A 14 13.47 -11.50 22.50
N LYS A 15 13.86 -12.29 23.51
CA LYS A 15 13.26 -12.15 24.85
C LYS A 15 13.42 -10.72 25.39
N ASP A 16 14.27 -9.91 24.76
CA ASP A 16 14.60 -8.52 25.04
C ASP A 16 13.74 -7.49 24.28
N TYR A 17 12.71 -7.89 23.53
CA TYR A 17 11.66 -6.99 23.09
C TYR A 17 11.02 -6.22 24.26
N ALA A 18 11.06 -6.81 25.47
CA ALA A 18 10.61 -6.17 26.69
C ALA A 18 11.43 -4.93 27.05
N VAL A 19 12.76 -4.91 26.81
CA VAL A 19 13.64 -3.79 27.19
C VAL A 19 13.36 -2.55 26.34
N CYS A 20 13.04 -2.70 25.07
CA CYS A 20 12.60 -1.55 24.26
C CYS A 20 11.24 -1.00 24.72
N PHE A 21 10.36 -1.86 25.25
CA PHE A 21 9.06 -1.44 25.76
C PHE A 21 9.10 -0.78 27.15
N ASP A 22 10.13 -1.01 27.97
CA ASP A 22 10.26 -0.35 29.29
C ASP A 22 10.76 1.09 29.21
N VAL A 23 11.46 1.47 28.14
CA VAL A 23 11.86 2.86 27.87
C VAL A 23 10.77 3.66 27.18
N VAL A 24 9.96 2.98 26.37
CA VAL A 24 8.84 3.54 25.61
C VAL A 24 7.74 4.17 26.50
N PRO A 25 7.30 3.60 27.66
CA PRO A 25 6.25 4.20 28.47
C PRO A 25 6.54 5.60 28.97
N LYS A 26 7.81 5.93 29.28
CA LYS A 26 8.18 7.30 29.69
C LYS A 26 8.11 8.28 28.54
N ILE A 27 8.59 7.88 27.36
CA ILE A 27 8.49 8.68 26.14
C ILE A 27 7.02 8.81 25.70
N TRP A 28 6.20 7.76 25.89
CA TRP A 28 4.77 7.78 25.58
C TRP A 28 3.96 8.62 26.54
N ALA A 29 4.27 8.59 27.84
CA ALA A 29 3.59 9.46 28.83
C ALA A 29 3.88 10.95 28.59
N GLU A 30 5.09 11.29 28.07
CA GLU A 30 5.43 12.64 27.61
C GLU A 30 4.83 12.98 26.25
N ALA A 31 4.56 11.97 25.40
CA ALA A 31 3.96 12.11 24.06
C ALA A 31 2.42 12.10 24.07
N GLU A 32 1.76 11.73 25.17
CA GLU A 32 0.30 11.83 25.32
C GLU A 32 -0.20 13.27 25.44
N ALA A 33 0.66 14.25 25.73
CA ALA A 33 0.41 15.61 25.34
C ALA A 33 0.50 15.70 23.83
N LYS A 34 -0.66 15.53 23.12
CA LYS A 34 -0.74 15.72 21.67
C LYS A 34 0.05 16.98 21.34
N PRO A 35 1.17 16.90 20.58
CA PRO A 35 1.79 18.12 20.11
C PRO A 35 0.71 18.86 19.35
N GLU A 36 0.48 20.12 19.68
CA GLU A 36 -0.30 21.01 18.83
C GLU A 36 0.29 20.84 17.44
N THR A 37 -0.49 20.30 16.55
CA THR A 37 -0.06 20.07 15.16
C THR A 37 0.12 21.47 14.61
N LYS A 38 1.35 22.00 14.68
CA LYS A 38 1.71 23.22 13.99
C LYS A 38 1.56 22.86 12.53
N SER A 39 0.46 23.30 11.92
CA SER A 39 0.27 23.16 10.47
C SER A 39 1.36 23.97 9.82
N HIS A 40 2.35 23.28 9.27
CA HIS A 40 3.34 23.92 8.42
C HIS A 40 2.67 24.18 7.08
N GLU A 41 2.77 25.42 6.61
CA GLU A 41 2.21 25.83 5.34
C GLU A 41 2.71 24.89 4.21
N GLY A 42 1.78 24.27 3.47
CA GLY A 42 2.10 23.31 2.40
C GLY A 42 2.26 21.84 2.82
N GLU A 43 1.99 21.47 4.08
CA GLU A 43 2.00 20.09 4.53
C GLU A 43 0.60 19.46 4.55
N ILE A 44 0.54 18.17 4.26
CA ILE A 44 -0.65 17.33 4.40
C ILE A 44 -0.65 16.77 5.82
N VAL A 45 -1.64 17.13 6.61
CA VAL A 45 -1.81 16.66 7.98
C VAL A 45 -2.69 15.41 8.00
N MET A 46 -2.19 14.36 8.63
CA MET A 46 -2.86 13.06 8.77
C MET A 46 -2.88 12.65 10.25
N PRO A 47 -3.74 11.71 10.69
CA PRO A 47 -3.78 11.26 12.08
C PRO A 47 -2.43 10.74 12.63
N GLY A 48 -1.58 10.18 11.76
CA GLY A 48 -0.27 9.65 12.11
C GLY A 48 0.89 10.64 12.00
N GLY A 49 0.64 11.89 11.61
CA GLY A 49 1.69 12.90 11.41
C GLY A 49 1.42 13.81 10.21
N HIS A 50 2.47 14.43 9.71
CA HIS A 50 2.37 15.35 8.58
C HIS A 50 3.53 15.17 7.61
N LEU A 51 3.28 15.39 6.33
CA LEU A 51 4.24 15.28 5.23
C LEU A 51 4.00 16.39 4.22
N THR A 52 5.06 16.89 3.61
CA THR A 52 4.90 17.64 2.37
C THR A 52 4.41 16.72 1.24
N LEU A 53 3.78 17.27 0.22
CA LEU A 53 3.40 16.50 -0.98
C LEU A 53 4.62 15.82 -1.62
N ALA A 54 5.78 16.49 -1.64
CA ALA A 54 7.02 15.92 -2.17
C ALA A 54 7.48 14.67 -1.37
N GLN A 55 7.41 14.75 -0.03
CA GLN A 55 7.76 13.61 0.84
C GLN A 55 6.78 12.44 0.65
N LEU A 56 5.48 12.71 0.61
CA LEU A 56 4.47 11.68 0.37
C LEU A 56 4.67 11.00 -0.99
N THR A 57 4.90 11.79 -2.04
CA THR A 57 5.17 11.28 -3.39
C THR A 57 6.43 10.42 -3.42
N ALA A 58 7.54 10.91 -2.83
CA ALA A 58 8.79 10.16 -2.77
C ALA A 58 8.63 8.84 -2.00
N MET A 59 7.91 8.85 -0.88
CA MET A 59 7.63 7.66 -0.07
C MET A 59 6.85 6.63 -0.89
N LEU A 60 5.75 7.02 -1.54
CA LEU A 60 4.94 6.13 -2.37
C LEU A 60 5.73 5.54 -3.54
N ASN A 61 6.65 6.32 -4.14
CA ASN A 61 7.48 5.86 -5.25
C ASN A 61 8.67 4.98 -4.81
N THR A 62 9.03 5.03 -3.52
CA THR A 62 10.11 4.20 -2.95
C THR A 62 9.62 2.79 -2.60
N LEU A 63 8.32 2.62 -2.35
CA LEU A 63 7.77 1.31 -2.04
C LEU A 63 7.98 0.34 -3.22
N PRO A 64 8.41 -0.91 -2.97
CA PRO A 64 8.57 -1.93 -4.01
C PRO A 64 7.21 -2.49 -4.46
N LEU A 65 6.27 -1.61 -4.72
CA LEU A 65 4.89 -1.90 -5.07
C LEU A 65 4.45 -1.01 -6.23
N GLU A 66 3.66 -1.56 -7.14
CA GLU A 66 2.85 -0.72 -8.02
C GLU A 66 1.52 -0.45 -7.34
N ILE A 67 1.16 0.81 -7.23
CA ILE A 67 -0.06 1.24 -6.57
C ILE A 67 -0.93 1.93 -7.61
N THR A 68 -2.18 1.50 -7.73
CA THR A 68 -3.23 2.17 -8.49
C THR A 68 -4.38 2.47 -7.54
N PHE A 69 -4.89 3.69 -7.55
CA PHE A 69 -6.12 4.06 -6.85
C PHE A 69 -7.22 4.42 -7.83
N VAL A 70 -8.35 3.74 -7.68
CA VAL A 70 -9.59 3.98 -8.42
C VAL A 70 -10.63 4.48 -7.43
N ASP A 71 -11.29 5.60 -7.70
CA ASP A 71 -12.28 6.16 -6.80
C ASP A 71 -13.62 5.41 -6.82
N ALA A 72 -14.58 5.88 -6.00
CA ALA A 72 -15.90 5.29 -5.92
C ALA A 72 -16.71 5.40 -7.22
N ASP A 73 -16.37 6.31 -8.12
CA ASP A 73 -16.97 6.48 -9.43
C ASP A 73 -16.29 5.64 -10.53
N ASN A 74 -15.37 4.77 -10.13
CA ASN A 74 -14.56 3.90 -10.99
C ASN A 74 -13.55 4.66 -11.88
N ILE A 75 -13.13 5.84 -11.47
CA ILE A 75 -12.17 6.65 -12.20
C ILE A 75 -10.76 6.41 -11.65
N ASN A 76 -9.80 6.14 -12.52
CA ASN A 76 -8.39 6.06 -12.15
C ASN A 76 -7.89 7.43 -11.68
N ARG A 77 -7.48 7.55 -10.42
CA ARG A 77 -7.05 8.82 -9.83
C ARG A 77 -5.56 8.90 -9.58
N TYR A 78 -4.90 7.77 -9.37
CA TYR A 78 -3.51 7.78 -9.00
C TYR A 78 -2.77 6.51 -9.45
N PHE A 79 -1.55 6.69 -9.91
CA PHE A 79 -0.52 5.67 -10.02
C PHE A 79 0.77 6.18 -9.38
N ASN A 80 1.42 5.37 -8.54
CA ASN A 80 2.78 5.72 -8.13
C ASN A 80 3.76 5.54 -9.31
N GLU A 81 4.90 6.25 -9.24
CA GLU A 81 6.00 6.14 -10.22
C GLU A 81 7.09 5.24 -9.64
N GLY A 82 7.26 4.08 -10.11
CA GLY A 82 8.26 3.13 -9.66
C GLY A 82 8.49 2.07 -10.73
N PRO A 83 9.30 1.06 -10.46
CA PRO A 83 9.40 -0.10 -11.34
C PRO A 83 8.03 -0.70 -11.59
N LYS A 84 7.71 -1.02 -12.85
CA LYS A 84 6.38 -1.48 -13.26
C LYS A 84 6.45 -2.87 -13.87
N VAL A 85 5.68 -3.81 -13.31
CA VAL A 85 5.37 -5.11 -13.92
C VAL A 85 4.35 -4.93 -15.03
N PHE A 86 3.36 -4.03 -14.78
CA PHE A 86 2.35 -3.65 -15.77
C PHE A 86 2.54 -2.19 -16.19
N LYS A 87 2.59 -1.94 -17.50
CA LYS A 87 2.67 -0.57 -18.02
C LYS A 87 1.40 0.21 -17.66
N ARG A 88 1.56 1.39 -17.09
CA ARG A 88 0.48 2.31 -16.73
C ARG A 88 0.63 3.59 -17.57
N PRO A 89 -0.07 3.74 -18.68
CA PRO A 89 0.02 4.98 -19.44
C PRO A 89 -0.63 6.13 -18.66
N SER A 90 0.04 7.27 -18.61
CA SER A 90 -0.47 8.47 -17.91
C SER A 90 -1.84 8.93 -18.42
N MET A 91 -2.15 8.65 -19.68
CA MET A 91 -3.46 8.92 -20.29
C MET A 91 -4.63 8.11 -19.67
N ALA A 92 -4.35 7.13 -18.82
CA ALA A 92 -5.38 6.40 -18.10
C ALA A 92 -5.90 7.15 -16.86
N ILE A 93 -5.19 8.17 -16.38
CA ILE A 93 -5.66 9.06 -15.31
C ILE A 93 -6.91 9.80 -15.77
N ASP A 94 -7.86 9.98 -14.84
CA ASP A 94 -9.17 10.57 -15.05
C ASP A 94 -10.06 9.84 -16.08
N ARG A 95 -9.75 8.58 -16.37
CA ARG A 95 -10.58 7.70 -17.18
C ARG A 95 -11.18 6.57 -16.35
N GLU A 96 -12.32 6.11 -16.81
CA GLU A 96 -13.00 4.95 -16.24
C GLU A 96 -12.11 3.71 -16.32
N VAL A 97 -11.89 3.03 -15.19
CA VAL A 97 -10.97 1.89 -15.06
C VAL A 97 -11.28 0.77 -16.04
N PHE A 98 -12.54 0.56 -16.38
CA PHE A 98 -12.97 -0.51 -17.29
C PHE A 98 -12.47 -0.30 -18.72
N THR A 99 -12.34 0.95 -19.15
CA THR A 99 -11.83 1.28 -20.50
C THR A 99 -10.35 0.95 -20.69
N CYS A 100 -9.63 0.72 -19.58
CA CYS A 100 -8.21 0.35 -19.60
C CYS A 100 -7.99 -1.17 -19.72
N HIS A 101 -9.06 -1.96 -19.70
CA HIS A 101 -8.98 -3.41 -19.73
C HIS A 101 -9.50 -3.99 -21.06
N PRO A 102 -8.87 -5.08 -21.56
CA PRO A 102 -9.43 -5.80 -22.70
C PRO A 102 -10.86 -6.26 -22.41
N PRO A 103 -11.76 -6.29 -23.40
CA PRO A 103 -13.17 -6.68 -23.21
C PRO A 103 -13.37 -8.04 -22.53
N LYS A 104 -12.41 -8.96 -22.71
CA LYS A 104 -12.44 -10.29 -22.08
C LYS A 104 -12.24 -10.23 -20.56
N ILE A 105 -11.48 -9.25 -20.08
CA ILE A 105 -11.09 -9.09 -18.66
C ILE A 105 -12.06 -8.15 -17.92
N GLU A 106 -12.65 -7.20 -18.62
CA GLU A 106 -13.55 -6.19 -18.05
C GLU A 106 -14.65 -6.78 -17.12
N PRO A 107 -15.39 -7.84 -17.47
CA PRO A 107 -16.42 -8.40 -16.59
C PRO A 107 -15.86 -8.88 -15.24
N MET A 108 -14.66 -9.44 -15.24
CA MET A 108 -13.99 -9.86 -14.02
C MET A 108 -13.63 -8.65 -13.14
N VAL A 109 -13.08 -7.59 -13.72
CA VAL A 109 -12.75 -6.36 -12.99
C VAL A 109 -13.98 -5.71 -12.39
N ARG A 110 -15.09 -5.65 -13.16
CA ARG A 110 -16.39 -5.16 -12.65
C ARG A 110 -16.87 -5.97 -11.45
N SER A 111 -16.80 -7.30 -11.53
CA SER A 111 -17.20 -8.19 -10.44
C SER A 111 -16.34 -7.96 -9.19
N ILE A 112 -15.03 -7.80 -9.34
CA ILE A 112 -14.12 -7.54 -8.23
C ILE A 112 -14.49 -6.21 -7.54
N ILE A 113 -14.63 -5.13 -8.31
CA ILE A 113 -14.96 -3.81 -7.77
C ILE A 113 -16.31 -3.83 -7.05
N GLU A 114 -17.30 -4.53 -7.61
CA GLU A 114 -18.63 -4.65 -7.00
C GLU A 114 -18.61 -5.47 -5.70
N ASP A 115 -17.78 -6.51 -5.61
CA ASP A 115 -17.59 -7.28 -4.37
C ASP A 115 -16.96 -6.42 -3.27
N LEU A 116 -15.96 -5.60 -3.63
CA LEU A 116 -15.30 -4.68 -2.70
C LEU A 116 -16.22 -3.55 -2.26
N ARG A 117 -16.96 -2.97 -3.20
CA ARG A 117 -17.93 -1.88 -2.95
C ARG A 117 -19.06 -2.32 -2.02
N SER A 118 -19.66 -3.48 -2.29
CA SER A 118 -20.76 -4.00 -1.50
C SER A 118 -20.35 -4.58 -0.14
N GLY A 119 -19.06 -4.70 0.14
CA GLY A 119 -18.55 -5.30 1.38
C GLY A 119 -18.65 -6.83 1.41
N ARG A 120 -18.92 -7.49 0.27
CA ARG A 120 -18.84 -8.95 0.19
C ARG A 120 -17.41 -9.46 0.39
N ARG A 121 -16.43 -8.62 0.02
CA ARG A 121 -14.99 -8.86 0.25
C ARG A 121 -14.30 -7.55 0.60
N ASP A 122 -13.25 -7.64 1.41
CA ASP A 122 -12.36 -6.50 1.68
C ASP A 122 -11.13 -6.53 0.79
N GLN A 123 -10.78 -7.70 0.28
CA GLN A 123 -9.66 -7.88 -0.65
C GLN A 123 -9.86 -9.07 -1.58
N VAL A 124 -9.22 -9.00 -2.74
CA VAL A 124 -9.18 -10.06 -3.76
C VAL A 124 -7.73 -10.25 -4.21
N PRO A 125 -6.95 -11.13 -3.56
CA PRO A 125 -5.60 -11.44 -3.99
C PRO A 125 -5.63 -12.37 -5.21
N MET A 126 -4.80 -12.06 -6.21
CA MET A 126 -4.60 -12.87 -7.41
C MET A 126 -3.11 -13.17 -7.55
N TRP A 127 -2.78 -14.45 -7.66
CA TRP A 127 -1.42 -14.90 -7.90
C TRP A 127 -1.23 -15.27 -9.37
N LEU A 128 -0.17 -14.77 -9.96
CA LEU A 128 0.16 -15.06 -11.35
C LEU A 128 1.68 -15.11 -11.55
N GLU A 129 2.09 -15.66 -12.68
CA GLU A 129 3.46 -15.55 -13.14
C GLU A 129 3.52 -14.46 -14.22
N LYS A 130 4.45 -13.54 -14.07
CA LYS A 130 4.69 -12.47 -15.04
C LYS A 130 6.19 -12.32 -15.28
N ASN A 131 6.59 -12.45 -16.54
CA ASN A 131 8.01 -12.39 -16.96
C ASN A 131 8.92 -13.38 -16.20
N GLY A 132 8.39 -14.57 -15.84
CA GLY A 132 9.10 -15.58 -15.05
C GLY A 132 9.16 -15.31 -13.55
N HIS A 133 8.47 -14.29 -13.06
CA HIS A 133 8.42 -13.94 -11.64
C HIS A 133 7.05 -14.23 -11.04
N ALA A 134 7.05 -14.80 -9.82
CA ALA A 134 5.84 -14.88 -9.00
C ALA A 134 5.37 -13.47 -8.67
N THR A 135 4.13 -13.16 -9.04
CA THR A 135 3.56 -11.82 -8.90
C THR A 135 2.24 -11.90 -8.14
N LEU A 136 2.08 -11.03 -7.14
CA LEU A 136 0.81 -10.82 -6.46
C LEU A 136 0.16 -9.55 -6.99
N VAL A 137 -1.10 -9.67 -7.43
CA VAL A 137 -2.00 -8.54 -7.68
C VAL A 137 -3.09 -8.61 -6.62
N ASN A 138 -3.19 -7.59 -5.78
CA ASN A 138 -4.21 -7.56 -4.73
C ASN A 138 -5.09 -6.32 -4.86
N TYR A 139 -6.38 -6.53 -5.03
CA TYR A 139 -7.40 -5.50 -5.02
C TYR A 139 -7.98 -5.39 -3.62
N MET A 140 -8.04 -4.18 -3.08
CA MET A 140 -8.51 -3.94 -1.71
C MET A 140 -9.50 -2.79 -1.69
N ALA A 141 -10.57 -2.95 -0.89
CA ALA A 141 -11.52 -1.88 -0.64
C ALA A 141 -10.87 -0.79 0.21
N VAL A 142 -10.95 0.45 -0.24
CA VAL A 142 -10.58 1.62 0.53
C VAL A 142 -11.84 2.19 1.16
N ARG A 143 -11.83 2.36 2.49
CA ARG A 143 -12.95 2.90 3.25
C ARG A 143 -12.50 4.10 4.07
N ASP A 144 -13.39 5.06 4.25
CA ASP A 144 -13.16 6.19 5.14
C ASP A 144 -13.32 5.78 6.63
N SER A 145 -13.17 6.74 7.54
CA SER A 145 -13.31 6.52 8.98
C SER A 145 -14.70 6.06 9.40
N ASP A 146 -15.72 6.31 8.59
CA ASP A 146 -17.11 5.93 8.84
C ASP A 146 -17.46 4.57 8.20
N GLY A 147 -16.48 3.95 7.52
CA GLY A 147 -16.62 2.65 6.86
C GLY A 147 -17.21 2.73 5.45
N ASN A 148 -17.46 3.92 4.91
CA ASN A 148 -17.97 4.07 3.55
C ASN A 148 -16.89 3.73 2.53
N TYR A 149 -17.29 3.04 1.48
CA TYR A 149 -16.40 2.74 0.36
C TYR A 149 -16.06 4.01 -0.42
N VAL A 150 -14.78 4.36 -0.46
CA VAL A 150 -14.26 5.54 -1.18
C VAL A 150 -13.46 5.17 -2.43
N GLY A 151 -13.21 3.88 -2.63
CA GLY A 151 -12.51 3.42 -3.83
C GLY A 151 -11.89 2.05 -3.67
N THR A 152 -11.15 1.65 -4.70
CA THR A 152 -10.33 0.43 -4.71
C THR A 152 -8.86 0.80 -4.88
N VAL A 153 -7.99 0.21 -4.09
CA VAL A 153 -6.55 0.21 -4.34
C VAL A 153 -6.13 -1.13 -4.93
N GLU A 154 -5.45 -1.11 -6.05
CA GLU A 154 -4.74 -2.25 -6.61
C GLU A 154 -3.26 -2.13 -6.27
N VAL A 155 -2.70 -3.19 -5.67
CA VAL A 155 -1.28 -3.30 -5.39
C VAL A 155 -0.72 -4.47 -6.18
N VAL A 156 0.34 -4.21 -6.96
CA VAL A 156 1.09 -5.26 -7.65
C VAL A 156 2.48 -5.37 -7.03
N GLN A 157 2.87 -6.58 -6.69
CA GLN A 157 4.14 -6.87 -6.05
C GLN A 157 4.84 -8.04 -6.72
N ASP A 158 6.13 -7.85 -7.06
CA ASP A 158 7.03 -8.94 -7.43
C ASP A 158 7.37 -9.73 -6.16
N MET A 159 6.96 -10.98 -6.13
CA MET A 159 7.14 -11.88 -4.99
C MET A 159 8.29 -12.89 -5.21
N GLU A 160 9.06 -12.76 -6.29
CA GLU A 160 10.10 -13.72 -6.63
C GLU A 160 11.21 -13.77 -5.57
N PHE A 161 11.53 -12.63 -4.95
CA PHE A 161 12.50 -12.58 -3.85
C PHE A 161 12.00 -13.36 -2.62
N ALA A 162 10.72 -13.27 -2.29
CA ALA A 162 10.12 -13.98 -1.17
C ALA A 162 10.06 -15.48 -1.47
N LYS A 163 9.61 -15.85 -2.68
CA LYS A 163 9.61 -17.24 -3.15
C LYS A 163 10.99 -17.87 -3.00
N LYS A 164 12.04 -17.24 -3.53
CA LYS A 164 13.43 -17.72 -3.43
C LYS A 164 13.94 -17.79 -1.99
N HIS A 165 13.44 -16.97 -1.10
CA HIS A 165 13.83 -17.01 0.32
C HIS A 165 13.27 -18.25 1.03
N PHE A 166 12.03 -18.64 0.75
CA PHE A 166 11.35 -19.75 1.41
C PHE A 166 11.60 -21.11 0.74
N GLU A 167 12.08 -21.14 -0.49
CA GLU A 167 12.46 -22.37 -1.21
C GLU A 167 13.91 -22.85 -0.93
N ARG A 168 14.65 -22.20 -0.02
CA ARG A 168 16.03 -22.55 0.35
C ARG A 168 16.12 -23.63 1.42
#